data_eb0121a1ad658b1e612e179b86d2626b
#
_entry.id   eb0121a1ad658b1e612e179b86d2626b
#
_cell.length_a   1.000
_cell.length_b   1.000
_cell.length_c   1.000
_cell.angle_alpha   90.00
_cell.angle_beta   90.00
_cell.angle_gamma   90.00
#
_symmetry.space_group_name_H-M   'P 1'
#
loop_
_entity.id
_entity.type
_entity.pdbx_description
1 polymer ?
#
loop_
_entity_poly.entity_id
_entity_poly.type
_entity_poly.pdbx_seq_one_letter_code
_entity_poly.pdbx_strand_id
1 'polypeptide(L)'
;MDKYQCREKVCSIEEADALAVGFTEKGQTEYQFIPFKLPELQDDEVLIKVEYTGICHTDAYWSRGLWGDFVYYPCVPGHEIVGKITKLGKSVTKYKLGDAIGFGFTCNCCGKCFHCTHGKGNRCAIPDSITFHKHFGGWATHYVGRESEAHLIPKEIPLEKAANLFCAGVTVFAPMRREIRPGDDVGVVGIGGLGHLAIQFAHHMGTFVTGITNTPSKKDEIISLGADNVLLSEDVDKNVGKGLFDVIVCCISAGNIDRYIKLLKTGGTFIMVGLPPMGNNNEIDINSVALGEYKIVGSVVGDNDDLDLVLKFAAKYKIFPKVELVDFDDFPKGINRMENERPRYRVSVKCQSTKYPKFNQ
;
A
#
# COMPACT_ATOMS: atom_id res chain seq x y z
N MET A 1 14.63 19.94 18.59
CA MET A 1 15.05 20.58 17.33
C MET A 1 15.88 19.61 16.53
N ASP A 2 15.54 19.42 15.31
CA ASP A 2 15.76 18.25 14.46
C ASP A 2 17.21 17.80 14.30
N LYS A 3 17.51 16.63 14.87
CA LYS A 3 18.74 15.88 14.57
C LYS A 3 18.62 14.93 13.35
N TYR A 4 17.46 14.91 12.70
CA TYR A 4 17.23 14.04 11.55
C TYR A 4 17.15 14.86 10.26
N GLN A 5 18.31 15.12 9.70
CA GLN A 5 18.45 15.63 8.35
C GLN A 5 18.31 14.45 7.39
N CYS A 6 17.56 14.63 6.29
CA CYS A 6 17.51 13.67 5.18
C CYS A 6 18.94 13.30 4.77
N ARG A 7 19.23 12.02 4.65
CA ARG A 7 20.59 11.52 4.32
C ARG A 7 20.88 11.67 2.84
N GLU A 8 19.86 11.67 2.02
CA GLU A 8 19.93 11.92 0.58
C GLU A 8 20.20 13.42 0.34
N LYS A 9 21.12 13.72 -0.58
CA LYS A 9 21.50 15.09 -0.87
C LYS A 9 21.14 15.44 -2.30
N VAL A 10 20.20 16.36 -2.48
CA VAL A 10 19.87 16.93 -3.79
C VAL A 10 21.12 17.62 -4.36
N CYS A 11 21.41 17.40 -5.63
CA CYS A 11 22.57 17.92 -6.33
C CYS A 11 22.28 18.16 -7.82
N SER A 12 23.28 18.57 -8.59
CA SER A 12 23.12 18.65 -10.04
C SER A 12 22.97 17.26 -10.68
N ILE A 13 22.42 17.23 -11.89
CA ILE A 13 22.23 15.97 -12.62
C ILE A 13 23.56 15.26 -12.91
N GLU A 14 24.63 16.03 -13.13
CA GLU A 14 25.98 15.55 -13.41
C GLU A 14 26.57 14.81 -12.21
N GLU A 15 26.35 15.34 -11.02
CA GLU A 15 26.89 14.82 -9.75
C GLU A 15 26.07 13.69 -9.16
N ALA A 16 24.82 13.53 -9.59
CA ALA A 16 23.87 12.60 -8.98
C ALA A 16 24.22 11.14 -9.26
N ASP A 17 23.95 10.31 -8.24
CA ASP A 17 24.02 8.84 -8.33
C ASP A 17 22.65 8.23 -8.67
N ALA A 18 21.57 8.95 -8.38
CA ALA A 18 20.20 8.49 -8.54
C ALA A 18 19.25 9.64 -8.91
N LEU A 19 18.06 9.28 -9.39
CA LEU A 19 17.01 10.20 -9.78
C LEU A 19 15.70 9.82 -9.06
N ALA A 20 14.99 10.82 -8.57
CA ALA A 20 13.72 10.66 -7.89
C ALA A 20 12.63 11.56 -8.49
N VAL A 21 11.38 11.34 -8.06
CA VAL A 21 10.24 12.20 -8.37
C VAL A 21 9.58 12.64 -7.07
N GLY A 22 9.36 13.94 -6.91
CA GLY A 22 8.80 14.49 -5.67
C GLY A 22 8.65 16.00 -5.69
N PHE A 23 8.58 16.58 -4.50
CA PHE A 23 8.54 18.03 -4.27
C PHE A 23 9.82 18.49 -3.59
N THR A 24 10.41 19.60 -4.05
CA THR A 24 11.61 20.19 -3.43
C THR A 24 11.28 21.16 -2.30
N GLU A 25 10.08 21.76 -2.33
CA GLU A 25 9.62 22.74 -1.34
C GLU A 25 8.11 22.71 -1.12
N LYS A 26 7.68 23.26 0.00
CA LYS A 26 6.25 23.38 0.34
C LYS A 26 5.52 24.30 -0.65
N GLY A 27 4.33 23.90 -1.08
CA GLY A 27 3.45 24.69 -1.96
C GLY A 27 3.63 24.43 -3.46
N GLN A 28 4.55 23.57 -3.84
CA GLN A 28 4.60 23.08 -5.23
C GLN A 28 3.35 22.30 -5.59
N THR A 29 2.85 22.49 -6.80
CA THR A 29 1.66 21.80 -7.35
C THR A 29 2.04 20.65 -8.28
N GLU A 30 3.25 20.70 -8.86
CA GLU A 30 3.73 19.73 -9.85
C GLU A 30 4.93 18.96 -9.31
N TYR A 31 4.91 17.64 -9.51
CA TYR A 31 6.02 16.77 -9.21
C TYR A 31 7.19 17.02 -10.16
N GLN A 32 8.40 17.01 -9.61
CA GLN A 32 9.64 17.27 -10.34
C GLN A 32 10.60 16.08 -10.26
N PHE A 33 11.47 15.96 -11.26
CA PHE A 33 12.62 15.06 -11.19
C PHE A 33 13.69 15.68 -10.30
N ILE A 34 14.14 14.93 -9.31
CA ILE A 34 15.08 15.35 -8.27
C ILE A 34 16.33 14.47 -8.36
N PRO A 35 17.43 14.97 -8.93
CA PRO A 35 18.71 14.27 -8.91
C PRO A 35 19.33 14.35 -7.52
N PHE A 36 19.89 13.22 -7.04
CA PHE A 36 20.43 13.15 -5.68
C PHE A 36 21.62 12.21 -5.54
N LYS A 37 22.44 12.46 -4.50
CA LYS A 37 23.49 11.56 -4.03
C LYS A 37 22.88 10.48 -3.13
N LEU A 38 23.25 9.25 -3.36
CA LEU A 38 22.91 8.15 -2.45
C LEU A 38 23.60 8.36 -1.10
N PRO A 39 22.93 8.04 0.01
CA PRO A 39 23.56 8.08 1.32
C PRO A 39 24.63 6.99 1.45
N GLU A 40 25.60 7.22 2.31
CA GLU A 40 26.54 6.17 2.70
C GLU A 40 25.79 5.01 3.37
N LEU A 41 26.06 3.80 2.92
CA LEU A 41 25.36 2.60 3.39
C LEU A 41 25.82 2.25 4.81
N GLN A 42 24.86 2.10 5.72
CA GLN A 42 25.12 1.61 7.08
C GLN A 42 25.32 0.08 7.08
N ASP A 43 25.88 -0.44 8.19
CA ASP A 43 26.25 -1.86 8.24
C ASP A 43 25.05 -2.83 8.11
N ASP A 44 23.86 -2.43 8.52
CA ASP A 44 22.61 -3.22 8.47
C ASP A 44 21.69 -2.86 7.27
N GLU A 45 22.19 -2.04 6.33
CA GLU A 45 21.40 -1.57 5.20
C GLU A 45 21.75 -2.29 3.89
N VAL A 46 20.80 -2.27 2.98
CA VAL A 46 20.95 -2.73 1.60
C VAL A 46 20.61 -1.59 0.65
N LEU A 47 21.35 -1.47 -0.44
CA LEU A 47 21.02 -0.62 -1.57
C LEU A 47 20.35 -1.49 -2.63
N ILE A 48 19.18 -1.08 -3.07
CA ILE A 48 18.53 -1.68 -4.23
C ILE A 48 18.47 -0.71 -5.39
N LYS A 49 18.62 -1.24 -6.60
CA LYS A 49 18.13 -0.62 -7.81
C LYS A 49 16.64 -0.92 -7.88
N VAL A 50 15.82 0.12 -7.85
CA VAL A 50 14.37 -0.02 -7.94
C VAL A 50 14.00 -0.43 -9.36
N GLU A 51 13.33 -1.56 -9.50
CA GLU A 51 12.81 -2.04 -10.78
C GLU A 51 11.40 -1.51 -11.03
N TYR A 52 10.55 -1.56 -10.00
CA TYR A 52 9.19 -1.03 -10.04
C TYR A 52 8.81 -0.38 -8.72
N THR A 53 7.99 0.66 -8.82
CA THR A 53 7.33 1.28 -7.67
C THR A 53 5.84 1.46 -7.96
N GLY A 54 4.99 1.30 -6.94
CA GLY A 54 3.57 1.59 -7.07
C GLY A 54 3.27 3.07 -6.83
N ILE A 55 2.11 3.51 -7.32
CA ILE A 55 1.54 4.83 -7.02
C ILE A 55 0.27 4.65 -6.20
N CYS A 56 0.23 5.23 -5.00
CA CYS A 56 -0.89 5.15 -4.09
C CYS A 56 -1.42 6.55 -3.72
N HIS A 57 -2.70 6.64 -3.38
CA HIS A 57 -3.27 7.90 -2.85
C HIS A 57 -2.57 8.37 -1.57
N THR A 58 -2.04 7.45 -0.76
CA THR A 58 -1.24 7.76 0.42
C THR A 58 -0.04 8.63 0.09
N ASP A 59 0.68 8.30 -0.99
CA ASP A 59 1.84 9.08 -1.45
C ASP A 59 1.43 10.50 -1.84
N ALA A 60 0.34 10.64 -2.59
CA ALA A 60 -0.18 11.93 -3.03
C ALA A 60 -0.74 12.76 -1.87
N TYR A 61 -1.51 12.14 -0.97
CA TYR A 61 -2.07 12.83 0.21
C TYR A 61 -0.97 13.31 1.15
N TRP A 62 0.03 12.47 1.40
CA TRP A 62 1.17 12.83 2.24
C TRP A 62 1.96 13.99 1.62
N SER A 63 2.46 13.82 0.41
CA SER A 63 3.35 14.80 -0.23
C SER A 63 2.72 16.19 -0.42
N ARG A 64 1.38 16.25 -0.47
CA ARG A 64 0.61 17.49 -0.53
C ARG A 64 0.16 18.02 0.83
N GLY A 65 0.52 17.36 1.93
CA GLY A 65 0.15 17.75 3.28
C GLY A 65 -1.35 17.59 3.60
N LEU A 66 -2.10 16.74 2.87
CA LEU A 66 -3.54 16.53 3.10
C LEU A 66 -3.84 15.73 4.38
N TRP A 67 -2.82 15.17 5.03
CA TRP A 67 -2.90 14.55 6.36
C TRP A 67 -2.27 15.39 7.46
N GLY A 68 -1.96 16.66 7.19
CA GLY A 68 -1.38 17.63 8.13
C GLY A 68 0.04 18.06 7.76
N ASP A 69 0.56 19.02 8.50
CA ASP A 69 1.87 19.66 8.27
C ASP A 69 3.05 18.82 8.79
N PHE A 70 3.06 17.51 8.47
CA PHE A 70 4.16 16.61 8.87
C PHE A 70 5.17 16.35 7.74
N VAL A 71 4.98 16.99 6.59
CA VAL A 71 5.81 16.74 5.40
C VAL A 71 7.14 17.48 5.52
N TYR A 72 8.23 16.76 5.31
CA TYR A 72 9.58 17.33 5.19
C TYR A 72 9.96 17.46 3.73
N TYR A 73 10.62 18.55 3.37
CA TYR A 73 11.08 18.82 2.02
C TYR A 73 12.60 18.84 1.95
N PRO A 74 13.25 18.32 0.88
CA PRO A 74 12.59 17.69 -0.27
C PRO A 74 11.84 16.41 0.09
N CYS A 75 10.63 16.22 -0.47
CA CYS A 75 9.77 15.08 -0.23
C CYS A 75 9.75 14.18 -1.47
N VAL A 76 10.28 12.99 -1.35
CA VAL A 76 10.17 11.93 -2.37
C VAL A 76 9.29 10.82 -1.81
N PRO A 77 8.04 10.67 -2.29
CA PRO A 77 7.13 9.63 -1.83
C PRO A 77 7.52 8.23 -2.32
N GLY A 78 6.63 7.27 -2.12
CA GLY A 78 6.75 5.90 -2.60
C GLY A 78 7.02 4.90 -1.48
N HIS A 79 6.01 4.08 -1.19
CA HIS A 79 6.07 3.04 -0.16
C HIS A 79 5.69 1.65 -0.71
N GLU A 80 5.68 1.51 -2.01
CA GLU A 80 5.44 0.26 -2.74
C GLU A 80 6.67 -0.02 -3.61
N ILE A 81 7.74 -0.56 -3.02
CA ILE A 81 9.07 -0.56 -3.63
C ILE A 81 9.51 -2.00 -3.88
N VAL A 82 9.95 -2.29 -5.10
CA VAL A 82 10.59 -3.57 -5.42
C VAL A 82 11.80 -3.36 -6.32
N GLY A 83 12.85 -4.13 -6.07
CA GLY A 83 14.07 -4.02 -6.85
C GLY A 83 15.06 -5.13 -6.57
N LYS A 84 16.26 -4.98 -7.10
CA LYS A 84 17.36 -5.93 -6.91
C LYS A 84 18.47 -5.30 -6.09
N ILE A 85 19.02 -6.08 -5.18
CA ILE A 85 20.13 -5.66 -4.33
C ILE A 85 21.39 -5.45 -5.17
N THR A 86 21.98 -4.25 -5.07
CA THR A 86 23.23 -3.87 -5.75
C THR A 86 24.40 -3.69 -4.78
N LYS A 87 24.11 -3.36 -3.50
CA LYS A 87 25.15 -3.30 -2.45
C LYS A 87 24.58 -3.78 -1.12
N LEU A 88 25.46 -4.32 -0.28
CA LEU A 88 25.15 -4.83 1.05
C LEU A 88 26.00 -4.12 2.10
N GLY A 89 25.41 -3.74 3.23
CA GLY A 89 26.12 -3.34 4.43
C GLY A 89 26.87 -4.54 5.04
N LYS A 90 27.89 -4.26 5.87
CA LYS A 90 28.81 -5.29 6.38
C LYS A 90 28.14 -6.33 7.29
N SER A 91 27.05 -5.96 7.97
CA SER A 91 26.33 -6.84 8.89
C SER A 91 25.13 -7.56 8.26
N VAL A 92 24.85 -7.29 6.98
CA VAL A 92 23.76 -7.95 6.25
C VAL A 92 24.07 -9.42 6.02
N THR A 93 23.17 -10.29 6.46
CA THR A 93 23.33 -11.76 6.39
C THR A 93 22.17 -12.48 5.76
N LYS A 94 20.98 -11.86 5.73
CA LYS A 94 19.73 -12.46 5.27
C LYS A 94 19.62 -12.52 3.74
N TYR A 95 20.29 -11.62 3.04
CA TYR A 95 20.20 -11.43 1.60
C TYR A 95 21.57 -11.45 0.93
N LYS A 96 21.57 -11.62 -0.40
CA LYS A 96 22.76 -11.56 -1.26
C LYS A 96 22.53 -10.62 -2.43
N LEU A 97 23.63 -10.22 -3.09
CA LEU A 97 23.59 -9.42 -4.31
C LEU A 97 22.70 -10.07 -5.38
N GLY A 98 21.88 -9.27 -6.03
CA GLY A 98 20.95 -9.70 -7.07
C GLY A 98 19.63 -10.27 -6.55
N ASP A 99 19.46 -10.49 -5.26
CA ASP A 99 18.16 -10.90 -4.71
C ASP A 99 17.10 -9.84 -5.01
N ALA A 100 15.92 -10.30 -5.42
CA ALA A 100 14.75 -9.45 -5.61
C ALA A 100 14.04 -9.28 -4.27
N ILE A 101 14.02 -8.06 -3.77
CA ILE A 101 13.39 -7.69 -2.50
C ILE A 101 12.47 -6.49 -2.66
N GLY A 102 11.62 -6.28 -1.67
CA GLY A 102 10.78 -5.10 -1.60
C GLY A 102 10.68 -4.52 -0.21
N PHE A 103 10.20 -3.26 -0.18
CA PHE A 103 9.95 -2.48 1.03
C PHE A 103 8.53 -1.91 0.98
N GLY A 104 7.89 -1.84 2.14
CA GLY A 104 6.53 -1.32 2.30
C GLY A 104 6.49 0.05 2.96
N PHE A 105 5.37 0.33 3.61
CA PHE A 105 5.10 1.60 4.27
C PHE A 105 6.02 1.89 5.46
N THR A 106 6.49 0.85 6.14
CA THR A 106 7.22 0.95 7.40
C THR A 106 8.72 0.89 7.17
N CYS A 107 9.46 1.82 7.78
CA CYS A 107 10.92 1.82 7.78
C CYS A 107 11.47 2.42 9.09
N ASN A 108 12.79 2.30 9.32
CA ASN A 108 13.50 2.89 10.45
C ASN A 108 12.84 2.63 11.81
N CYS A 109 12.20 1.48 11.98
CA CYS A 109 11.61 1.07 13.24
C CYS A 109 12.66 1.04 14.34
N CYS A 110 12.30 1.52 15.55
CA CYS A 110 13.27 1.67 16.63
C CYS A 110 13.84 0.34 17.19
N GLY A 111 13.23 -0.80 16.86
CA GLY A 111 13.63 -2.15 17.30
C GLY A 111 13.44 -2.44 18.79
N LYS A 112 13.12 -1.45 19.63
CA LYS A 112 13.14 -1.56 21.11
C LYS A 112 11.81 -1.23 21.79
N CYS A 113 10.86 -0.58 21.16
CA CYS A 113 9.54 -0.33 21.77
C CYS A 113 8.72 -1.63 21.81
N PHE A 114 7.68 -1.65 22.63
CA PHE A 114 6.79 -2.80 22.78
C PHE A 114 6.34 -3.37 21.42
N HIS A 115 5.91 -2.52 20.50
CA HIS A 115 5.44 -2.96 19.20
C HIS A 115 6.55 -3.60 18.36
N CYS A 116 7.73 -2.99 18.28
CA CYS A 116 8.84 -3.54 17.51
C CYS A 116 9.31 -4.90 18.05
N THR A 117 9.42 -5.02 19.39
CA THR A 117 9.86 -6.30 20.02
C THR A 117 8.83 -7.42 19.90
N HIS A 118 7.59 -7.11 19.48
CA HIS A 118 6.50 -8.06 19.22
C HIS A 118 6.16 -8.19 17.72
N GLY A 119 7.11 -7.85 16.82
CA GLY A 119 6.94 -8.00 15.37
C GLY A 119 5.98 -7.00 14.71
N LYS A 120 5.54 -5.96 15.45
CA LYS A 120 4.55 -4.97 14.99
C LYS A 120 5.20 -3.63 14.67
N GLY A 121 6.23 -3.63 13.83
CA GLY A 121 6.95 -2.43 13.41
C GLY A 121 6.05 -1.35 12.80
N ASN A 122 4.98 -1.74 12.10
CA ASN A 122 3.96 -0.83 11.57
C ASN A 122 3.23 0.02 12.63
N ARG A 123 3.43 -0.28 13.92
CA ARG A 123 2.93 0.46 15.08
C ARG A 123 4.07 1.03 15.93
N CYS A 124 5.25 1.21 15.35
CA CYS A 124 6.39 1.77 16.04
C CYS A 124 6.04 3.14 16.65
N ALA A 125 6.52 3.36 17.89
CA ALA A 125 6.23 4.59 18.64
C ALA A 125 6.98 5.82 18.11
N ILE A 126 7.97 5.65 17.24
CA ILE A 126 8.69 6.79 16.67
C ILE A 126 8.04 7.30 15.38
N PRO A 127 7.95 8.63 15.21
CA PRO A 127 7.32 9.24 14.04
C PRO A 127 8.00 8.92 12.71
N ASP A 128 9.30 8.61 12.73
CA ASP A 128 10.13 8.44 11.55
C ASP A 128 10.04 7.02 10.94
N SER A 129 9.08 6.22 11.38
CA SER A 129 8.87 4.85 10.91
C SER A 129 8.07 4.74 9.60
N ILE A 130 7.98 5.81 8.83
CA ILE A 130 7.29 5.87 7.54
C ILE A 130 8.32 6.03 6.42
N THR A 131 8.22 5.19 5.40
CA THR A 131 9.21 5.02 4.30
C THR A 131 9.64 6.30 3.60
N PHE A 132 8.84 7.32 3.59
CA PHE A 132 9.13 8.61 2.95
C PHE A 132 9.07 9.79 3.93
N HIS A 133 9.18 9.54 5.23
CA HIS A 133 9.22 10.58 6.25
C HIS A 133 10.67 10.83 6.68
N LYS A 134 11.21 11.98 6.34
CA LYS A 134 12.60 12.41 6.57
C LYS A 134 13.68 11.61 5.82
N HIS A 135 13.31 10.85 4.82
CA HIS A 135 14.19 10.23 3.84
C HIS A 135 13.42 9.99 2.53
N PHE A 136 14.13 9.66 1.47
CA PHE A 136 13.49 9.46 0.18
C PHE A 136 12.82 8.09 0.10
N GLY A 137 11.58 8.09 -0.39
CA GLY A 137 10.83 6.88 -0.70
C GLY A 137 11.19 6.28 -2.07
N GLY A 138 10.38 5.33 -2.50
CA GLY A 138 10.63 4.53 -3.70
C GLY A 138 10.24 5.16 -5.02
N TRP A 139 9.77 6.40 -5.07
CA TRP A 139 9.60 7.10 -6.34
C TRP A 139 10.96 7.56 -6.87
N ALA A 140 11.87 6.60 -6.95
CA ALA A 140 13.27 6.82 -7.29
C ALA A 140 13.85 5.63 -8.04
N THR A 141 14.99 5.83 -8.69
CA THR A 141 15.75 4.76 -9.37
C THR A 141 16.47 3.84 -8.38
N HIS A 142 16.75 4.33 -7.18
CA HIS A 142 17.45 3.61 -6.12
C HIS A 142 16.82 3.87 -4.76
N TYR A 143 16.93 2.90 -3.87
CA TYR A 143 16.45 3.01 -2.49
C TYR A 143 17.41 2.31 -1.52
N VAL A 144 17.62 2.92 -0.36
CA VAL A 144 18.39 2.33 0.75
C VAL A 144 17.44 2.02 1.89
N GLY A 145 17.46 0.80 2.38
CA GLY A 145 16.64 0.37 3.52
C GLY A 145 17.33 -0.68 4.37
N ARG A 146 16.82 -0.92 5.56
CA ARG A 146 17.40 -1.91 6.48
C ARG A 146 17.03 -3.33 6.10
N GLU A 147 17.97 -4.27 6.33
CA GLU A 147 17.74 -5.70 6.15
C GLU A 147 16.50 -6.20 6.89
N SER A 148 16.24 -5.69 8.09
CA SER A 148 15.12 -6.09 8.94
C SER A 148 13.73 -5.71 8.41
N GLU A 149 13.68 -4.79 7.44
CA GLU A 149 12.46 -4.23 6.85
C GLU A 149 12.28 -4.66 5.39
N ALA A 150 13.26 -5.39 4.88
CA ALA A 150 13.24 -5.94 3.54
C ALA A 150 12.54 -7.31 3.49
N HIS A 151 11.84 -7.59 2.40
CA HIS A 151 11.12 -8.84 2.18
C HIS A 151 11.51 -9.46 0.84
N LEU A 152 11.90 -10.74 0.86
CA LEU A 152 12.23 -11.49 -0.36
C LEU A 152 10.98 -11.70 -1.21
N ILE A 153 11.07 -11.39 -2.50
CA ILE A 153 9.98 -11.60 -3.43
C ILE A 153 10.06 -13.04 -3.98
N PRO A 154 9.01 -13.86 -3.80
CA PRO A 154 8.92 -15.18 -4.41
C PRO A 154 9.04 -15.08 -5.94
N LYS A 155 9.75 -16.03 -6.56
CA LYS A 155 10.00 -16.07 -8.01
C LYS A 155 8.72 -16.17 -8.85
N GLU A 156 7.66 -16.69 -8.27
CA GLU A 156 6.34 -16.84 -8.87
C GLU A 156 5.61 -15.52 -9.05
N ILE A 157 6.04 -14.45 -8.38
CA ILE A 157 5.43 -13.12 -8.47
C ILE A 157 6.20 -12.27 -9.49
N PRO A 158 5.59 -11.87 -10.60
CA PRO A 158 6.20 -10.91 -11.53
C PRO A 158 6.50 -9.58 -10.81
N LEU A 159 7.71 -9.04 -10.97
CA LEU A 159 8.15 -7.86 -10.21
C LEU A 159 7.26 -6.63 -10.46
N GLU A 160 6.77 -6.45 -11.69
CA GLU A 160 5.85 -5.36 -12.03
C GLU A 160 4.52 -5.41 -11.26
N LYS A 161 4.19 -6.57 -10.69
CA LYS A 161 2.98 -6.78 -9.86
C LYS A 161 3.30 -6.83 -8.37
N ALA A 162 4.56 -7.10 -8.02
CA ALA A 162 4.95 -7.29 -6.63
C ALA A 162 4.83 -6.00 -5.80
N ALA A 163 5.18 -4.83 -6.35
CA ALA A 163 5.21 -3.56 -5.64
C ALA A 163 3.88 -3.27 -4.92
N ASN A 164 2.76 -3.44 -5.59
CA ASN A 164 1.44 -3.14 -5.00
C ASN A 164 1.00 -4.12 -3.89
N LEU A 165 1.65 -5.28 -3.75
CA LEU A 165 1.40 -6.18 -2.62
C LEU A 165 1.94 -5.62 -1.30
N PHE A 166 2.95 -4.75 -1.36
CA PHE A 166 3.55 -4.09 -0.19
C PHE A 166 2.66 -3.01 0.45
N CYS A 167 1.63 -2.57 -0.26
CA CYS A 167 0.61 -1.66 0.28
C CYS A 167 -0.78 -2.27 0.15
N ALA A 168 -1.38 -2.22 -1.04
CA ALA A 168 -2.75 -2.67 -1.25
C ALA A 168 -2.96 -4.13 -0.87
N GLY A 169 -2.00 -5.01 -1.17
CA GLY A 169 -2.05 -6.43 -0.81
C GLY A 169 -2.08 -6.63 0.69
N VAL A 170 -1.05 -6.16 1.40
CA VAL A 170 -0.94 -6.36 2.85
C VAL A 170 -2.05 -5.64 3.62
N THR A 171 -2.48 -4.46 3.17
CA THR A 171 -3.52 -3.66 3.83
C THR A 171 -4.86 -4.41 3.92
N VAL A 172 -5.24 -5.15 2.90
CA VAL A 172 -6.46 -5.95 2.94
C VAL A 172 -6.21 -7.32 3.57
N PHE A 173 -5.08 -7.96 3.27
CA PHE A 173 -4.75 -9.29 3.76
C PHE A 173 -4.61 -9.36 5.29
N ALA A 174 -3.88 -8.40 5.88
CA ALA A 174 -3.55 -8.40 7.30
C ALA A 174 -4.79 -8.44 8.23
N PRO A 175 -5.80 -7.57 8.08
CA PRO A 175 -7.01 -7.68 8.91
C PRO A 175 -7.87 -8.86 8.49
N MET A 176 -7.98 -9.21 7.21
CA MET A 176 -8.80 -10.32 6.75
C MET A 176 -8.33 -11.65 7.35
N ARG A 177 -7.04 -11.95 7.39
CA ARG A 177 -6.53 -13.18 7.99
C ARG A 177 -6.78 -13.32 9.50
N ARG A 178 -7.10 -12.21 10.18
CA ARG A 178 -7.42 -12.18 11.61
C ARG A 178 -8.92 -12.33 11.88
N GLU A 179 -9.74 -11.81 10.98
CA GLU A 179 -11.18 -11.65 11.21
C GLU A 179 -12.04 -12.63 10.39
N ILE A 180 -11.53 -13.15 9.27
CA ILE A 180 -12.27 -14.04 8.35
C ILE A 180 -12.01 -15.51 8.71
N ARG A 181 -13.04 -16.33 8.57
CA ARG A 181 -12.99 -17.79 8.71
C ARG A 181 -13.49 -18.46 7.42
N PRO A 182 -12.99 -19.65 7.08
CA PRO A 182 -13.56 -20.43 5.98
C PRO A 182 -15.06 -20.67 6.19
N GLY A 183 -15.83 -20.42 5.12
CA GLY A 183 -17.30 -20.52 5.15
C GLY A 183 -18.05 -19.23 5.49
N ASP A 184 -17.34 -18.15 5.87
CA ASP A 184 -17.99 -16.85 6.11
C ASP A 184 -18.58 -16.27 4.82
N ASP A 185 -19.68 -15.54 4.93
CA ASP A 185 -20.19 -14.63 3.90
C ASP A 185 -19.45 -13.29 4.00
N VAL A 186 -18.65 -12.94 2.99
CA VAL A 186 -17.79 -11.75 2.99
C VAL A 186 -18.25 -10.74 1.96
N GLY A 187 -18.58 -9.53 2.42
CA GLY A 187 -18.85 -8.37 1.56
C GLY A 187 -17.57 -7.54 1.34
N VAL A 188 -17.21 -7.23 0.08
CA VAL A 188 -16.12 -6.31 -0.24
C VAL A 188 -16.69 -5.04 -0.84
N VAL A 189 -16.59 -3.93 -0.11
CA VAL A 189 -17.15 -2.62 -0.51
C VAL A 189 -16.09 -1.79 -1.23
N GLY A 190 -16.38 -1.42 -2.48
CA GLY A 190 -15.49 -0.59 -3.30
C GLY A 190 -14.42 -1.41 -4.04
N ILE A 191 -14.76 -1.79 -5.28
CA ILE A 191 -13.86 -2.62 -6.11
C ILE A 191 -12.93 -1.72 -6.92
N GLY A 192 -11.86 -1.32 -6.27
CA GLY A 192 -10.76 -0.51 -6.78
C GLY A 192 -9.41 -1.18 -6.47
N GLY A 193 -8.36 -0.35 -6.24
CA GLY A 193 -7.00 -0.81 -5.96
C GLY A 193 -6.85 -1.74 -4.76
N LEU A 194 -7.68 -1.61 -3.72
CA LEU A 194 -7.75 -2.51 -2.57
C LEU A 194 -8.73 -3.66 -2.82
N GLY A 195 -9.97 -3.33 -3.21
CA GLY A 195 -11.06 -4.30 -3.27
C GLY A 195 -10.86 -5.44 -4.26
N HIS A 196 -10.16 -5.20 -5.41
CA HIS A 196 -9.88 -6.28 -6.36
C HIS A 196 -8.93 -7.35 -5.80
N LEU A 197 -8.03 -6.96 -4.88
CA LEU A 197 -7.18 -7.89 -4.13
C LEU A 197 -7.95 -8.54 -2.97
N ALA A 198 -8.78 -7.77 -2.25
CA ALA A 198 -9.60 -8.29 -1.17
C ALA A 198 -10.51 -9.44 -1.64
N ILE A 199 -11.15 -9.33 -2.81
CA ILE A 199 -11.94 -10.40 -3.40
C ILE A 199 -11.09 -11.65 -3.61
N GLN A 200 -9.93 -11.53 -4.27
CA GLN A 200 -9.06 -12.66 -4.55
C GLN A 200 -8.57 -13.34 -3.27
N PHE A 201 -8.18 -12.57 -2.26
CA PHE A 201 -7.76 -13.12 -0.97
C PHE A 201 -8.91 -13.82 -0.26
N ALA A 202 -10.10 -13.19 -0.14
CA ALA A 202 -11.27 -13.78 0.51
C ALA A 202 -11.67 -15.11 -0.14
N HIS A 203 -11.75 -15.15 -1.46
CA HIS A 203 -12.02 -16.36 -2.23
C HIS A 203 -11.05 -17.50 -1.84
N HIS A 204 -9.75 -17.23 -1.84
CA HIS A 204 -8.74 -18.25 -1.51
C HIS A 204 -8.63 -18.54 -0.01
N MET A 205 -9.25 -17.74 0.86
CA MET A 205 -9.45 -18.04 2.28
C MET A 205 -10.66 -18.99 2.50
N GLY A 206 -11.38 -19.35 1.44
CA GLY A 206 -12.49 -20.32 1.49
C GLY A 206 -13.81 -19.72 1.95
N THR A 207 -14.09 -18.47 1.57
CA THR A 207 -15.32 -17.74 1.93
C THR A 207 -16.26 -17.59 0.74
N PHE A 208 -17.53 -17.23 0.99
CA PHE A 208 -18.49 -16.80 -0.03
C PHE A 208 -18.37 -15.28 -0.22
N VAL A 209 -17.90 -14.84 -1.38
CA VAL A 209 -17.53 -13.44 -1.61
C VAL A 209 -18.59 -12.70 -2.42
N THR A 210 -19.09 -11.58 -1.89
CA THR A 210 -19.93 -10.63 -2.63
C THR A 210 -19.18 -9.32 -2.85
N GLY A 211 -18.89 -8.98 -4.10
CA GLY A 211 -18.34 -7.66 -4.46
C GLY A 211 -19.43 -6.59 -4.48
N ILE A 212 -19.24 -5.48 -3.76
CA ILE A 212 -20.19 -4.37 -3.68
C ILE A 212 -19.62 -3.18 -4.45
N THR A 213 -20.32 -2.78 -5.52
CA THR A 213 -19.83 -1.75 -6.46
C THR A 213 -20.92 -0.78 -6.92
N ASN A 214 -20.54 0.46 -7.19
CA ASN A 214 -21.39 1.46 -7.84
C ASN A 214 -21.29 1.45 -9.39
N THR A 215 -20.49 0.54 -9.96
CA THR A 215 -20.19 0.48 -11.39
C THR A 215 -20.71 -0.83 -11.98
N PRO A 216 -21.92 -0.83 -12.61
CA PRO A 216 -22.52 -2.06 -13.13
C PRO A 216 -21.66 -2.81 -14.16
N SER A 217 -20.87 -2.08 -14.96
CA SER A 217 -19.99 -2.65 -15.98
C SER A 217 -18.81 -3.46 -15.41
N LYS A 218 -18.62 -3.48 -14.09
CA LYS A 218 -17.60 -4.29 -13.42
C LYS A 218 -18.08 -5.69 -13.02
N LYS A 219 -19.35 -6.04 -13.20
CA LYS A 219 -19.91 -7.31 -12.71
C LYS A 219 -19.10 -8.53 -13.14
N ASP A 220 -18.90 -8.71 -14.44
CA ASP A 220 -18.20 -9.86 -14.97
C ASP A 220 -16.73 -9.92 -14.50
N GLU A 221 -16.11 -8.76 -14.40
CA GLU A 221 -14.75 -8.65 -13.88
C GLU A 221 -14.67 -9.04 -12.40
N ILE A 222 -15.63 -8.61 -11.58
CA ILE A 222 -15.72 -8.94 -10.15
C ILE A 222 -15.86 -10.46 -9.96
N ILE A 223 -16.72 -11.10 -10.75
CA ILE A 223 -16.85 -12.58 -10.76
C ILE A 223 -15.53 -13.22 -11.20
N SER A 224 -14.87 -12.69 -12.23
CA SER A 224 -13.58 -13.22 -12.69
C SER A 224 -12.44 -13.11 -11.67
N LEU A 225 -12.58 -12.22 -10.68
CA LEU A 225 -11.64 -12.09 -9.56
C LEU A 225 -11.88 -13.14 -8.45
N GLY A 226 -12.96 -13.91 -8.54
CA GLY A 226 -13.32 -14.95 -7.58
C GLY A 226 -14.49 -14.59 -6.66
N ALA A 227 -15.25 -13.53 -6.95
CA ALA A 227 -16.48 -13.28 -6.23
C ALA A 227 -17.60 -14.25 -6.68
N ASP A 228 -18.41 -14.71 -5.74
CA ASP A 228 -19.59 -15.55 -6.00
C ASP A 228 -20.79 -14.70 -6.41
N ASN A 229 -20.88 -13.47 -5.89
CA ASN A 229 -21.98 -12.56 -6.14
C ASN A 229 -21.52 -11.12 -6.33
N VAL A 230 -22.40 -10.30 -6.92
CA VAL A 230 -22.23 -8.85 -7.04
C VAL A 230 -23.49 -8.13 -6.57
N LEU A 231 -23.33 -7.21 -5.60
CA LEU A 231 -24.38 -6.31 -5.14
C LEU A 231 -24.08 -4.89 -5.66
N LEU A 232 -25.05 -4.26 -6.32
CA LEU A 232 -24.92 -2.87 -6.70
C LEU A 232 -25.16 -1.95 -5.51
N SER A 233 -24.39 -0.86 -5.41
CA SER A 233 -24.52 0.10 -4.31
C SER A 233 -25.91 0.75 -4.23
N GLU A 234 -26.64 0.86 -5.33
CA GLU A 234 -28.02 1.35 -5.39
C GLU A 234 -29.03 0.39 -4.71
N ASP A 235 -28.70 -0.89 -4.61
CA ASP A 235 -29.53 -1.91 -4.00
C ASP A 235 -29.20 -2.16 -2.51
N VAL A 236 -28.18 -1.51 -1.97
CA VAL A 236 -27.74 -1.72 -0.58
C VAL A 236 -28.87 -1.42 0.40
N ASP A 237 -29.58 -0.31 0.25
CA ASP A 237 -30.63 0.11 1.18
C ASP A 237 -31.82 -0.85 1.22
N LYS A 238 -32.10 -1.56 0.12
CA LYS A 238 -33.12 -2.62 0.04
C LYS A 238 -32.74 -3.87 0.85
N ASN A 239 -31.48 -3.98 1.25
CA ASN A 239 -30.90 -5.13 1.94
C ASN A 239 -30.47 -4.82 3.39
N VAL A 240 -30.60 -3.58 3.83
CA VAL A 240 -30.32 -3.17 5.21
C VAL A 240 -31.18 -4.01 6.17
N GLY A 241 -30.57 -4.52 7.24
CA GLY A 241 -31.19 -5.33 8.28
C GLY A 241 -31.47 -6.80 7.92
N LYS A 242 -31.05 -7.25 6.73
CA LYS A 242 -31.23 -8.67 6.32
C LYS A 242 -30.15 -9.62 6.85
N GLY A 243 -29.06 -9.08 7.41
CA GLY A 243 -27.96 -9.91 7.93
C GLY A 243 -27.29 -10.74 6.82
N LEU A 244 -26.65 -10.08 5.86
CA LEU A 244 -26.08 -10.77 4.70
C LEU A 244 -24.66 -11.28 4.93
N PHE A 245 -23.85 -10.57 5.74
CA PHE A 245 -22.43 -10.81 5.82
C PHE A 245 -21.93 -11.06 7.25
N ASP A 246 -21.06 -12.04 7.42
CA ASP A 246 -20.29 -12.24 8.64
C ASP A 246 -19.20 -11.19 8.77
N VAL A 247 -18.55 -10.86 7.63
CA VAL A 247 -17.49 -9.86 7.58
C VAL A 247 -17.70 -8.93 6.37
N ILE A 248 -17.48 -7.63 6.57
CA ILE A 248 -17.42 -6.65 5.49
C ILE A 248 -16.03 -6.01 5.47
N VAL A 249 -15.37 -6.01 4.31
CA VAL A 249 -14.12 -5.31 4.05
C VAL A 249 -14.42 -4.01 3.32
N CYS A 250 -14.29 -2.88 4.00
CA CYS A 250 -14.60 -1.57 3.45
C CYS A 250 -13.35 -0.91 2.86
N CYS A 251 -13.28 -0.90 1.53
CA CYS A 251 -12.16 -0.34 0.75
C CYS A 251 -12.42 1.09 0.24
N ILE A 252 -13.59 1.67 0.51
CA ILE A 252 -13.88 3.06 0.18
C ILE A 252 -13.38 3.99 1.28
N SER A 253 -12.89 5.16 0.90
CA SER A 253 -12.39 6.18 1.82
C SER A 253 -13.43 7.26 2.18
N ALA A 254 -14.50 7.37 1.42
CA ALA A 254 -15.53 8.40 1.63
C ALA A 254 -16.92 7.87 1.24
N GLY A 255 -17.95 8.48 1.83
CA GLY A 255 -19.35 8.13 1.59
C GLY A 255 -20.05 7.65 2.85
N ASN A 256 -21.34 7.32 2.74
CA ASN A 256 -22.11 6.79 3.85
C ASN A 256 -21.72 5.32 4.11
N ILE A 257 -20.78 5.07 5.03
CA ILE A 257 -20.35 3.71 5.39
C ILE A 257 -21.34 3.01 6.31
N ASP A 258 -22.15 3.74 7.06
CA ASP A 258 -23.15 3.20 8.01
C ASP A 258 -24.14 2.25 7.34
N ARG A 259 -24.57 2.57 6.11
CA ARG A 259 -25.44 1.70 5.33
C ARG A 259 -24.87 0.31 5.06
N TYR A 260 -23.54 0.20 4.93
CA TYR A 260 -22.87 -1.09 4.72
C TYR A 260 -22.72 -1.86 6.03
N ILE A 261 -22.49 -1.17 7.16
CA ILE A 261 -22.45 -1.80 8.49
C ILE A 261 -23.78 -2.53 8.77
N LYS A 262 -24.90 -1.94 8.39
CA LYS A 262 -26.24 -2.50 8.55
C LYS A 262 -26.56 -3.70 7.65
N LEU A 263 -25.63 -4.13 6.80
CA LEU A 263 -25.72 -5.41 6.06
C LEU A 263 -25.12 -6.59 6.84
N LEU A 264 -24.43 -6.34 7.95
CA LEU A 264 -23.85 -7.40 8.78
C LEU A 264 -24.93 -8.26 9.44
N LYS A 265 -24.60 -9.52 9.60
CA LYS A 265 -25.29 -10.42 10.55
C LYS A 265 -25.03 -9.96 11.98
N THR A 266 -25.90 -10.27 12.92
CA THR A 266 -25.65 -10.01 14.36
C THR A 266 -24.31 -10.62 14.77
N GLY A 267 -23.47 -9.85 15.46
CA GLY A 267 -22.11 -10.24 15.83
C GLY A 267 -21.06 -10.10 14.71
N GLY A 268 -21.46 -9.61 13.54
CA GLY A 268 -20.57 -9.47 12.38
C GLY A 268 -19.49 -8.41 12.53
N THR A 269 -18.47 -8.49 11.67
CA THR A 269 -17.28 -7.62 11.72
C THR A 269 -17.19 -6.70 10.51
N PHE A 270 -16.99 -5.41 10.75
CA PHE A 270 -16.74 -4.40 9.74
C PHE A 270 -15.27 -3.97 9.77
N ILE A 271 -14.50 -4.26 8.72
CA ILE A 271 -13.08 -3.95 8.60
C ILE A 271 -12.91 -2.66 7.80
N MET A 272 -12.33 -1.63 8.41
CA MET A 272 -12.01 -0.35 7.78
C MET A 272 -10.58 -0.37 7.24
N VAL A 273 -10.41 -0.29 5.92
CA VAL A 273 -9.09 -0.17 5.26
C VAL A 273 -8.99 1.05 4.34
N GLY A 274 -10.11 1.61 3.90
CA GLY A 274 -10.11 2.86 3.15
C GLY A 274 -9.83 4.05 4.07
N LEU A 275 -8.82 4.88 3.73
CA LEU A 275 -8.41 6.03 4.52
C LEU A 275 -8.64 7.34 3.76
N PRO A 276 -9.55 8.23 4.22
CA PRO A 276 -9.79 9.52 3.60
C PRO A 276 -8.71 10.55 3.97
N PRO A 277 -8.63 11.69 3.27
CA PRO A 277 -7.93 12.87 3.75
C PRO A 277 -8.46 13.32 5.10
N MET A 278 -7.62 14.02 5.90
CA MET A 278 -8.04 14.59 7.19
C MET A 278 -9.25 15.52 7.03
N GLY A 279 -10.14 15.49 8.03
CA GLY A 279 -11.36 16.31 8.03
C GLY A 279 -12.57 15.66 7.36
N ASN A 280 -12.41 14.57 6.63
CA ASN A 280 -13.52 13.79 6.11
C ASN A 280 -13.95 12.74 7.16
N ASN A 281 -14.97 13.05 7.93
CA ASN A 281 -15.51 12.16 8.94
C ASN A 281 -16.66 11.33 8.33
N ASN A 282 -16.64 10.03 8.61
CA ASN A 282 -17.79 9.16 8.36
C ASN A 282 -18.64 9.08 9.64
N GLU A 283 -19.96 9.21 9.48
CA GLU A 283 -20.89 9.01 10.59
C GLU A 283 -21.27 7.54 10.71
N ILE A 284 -21.37 7.06 11.95
CA ILE A 284 -21.79 5.68 12.29
C ILE A 284 -22.87 5.76 13.34
N ASP A 285 -23.98 5.08 13.11
CA ASP A 285 -25.07 4.92 14.07
C ASP A 285 -24.67 3.95 15.18
N ILE A 286 -24.30 4.51 16.32
CA ILE A 286 -23.84 3.75 17.49
C ILE A 286 -24.95 2.81 18.02
N ASN A 287 -26.24 3.17 17.89
CA ASN A 287 -27.33 2.29 18.32
C ASN A 287 -27.37 1.03 17.45
N SER A 288 -27.19 1.17 16.14
CA SER A 288 -27.10 0.02 15.24
C SER A 288 -25.91 -0.88 15.59
N VAL A 289 -24.75 -0.30 15.94
CA VAL A 289 -23.56 -1.05 16.36
C VAL A 289 -23.83 -1.83 17.63
N ALA A 290 -24.43 -1.19 18.64
CA ALA A 290 -24.72 -1.83 19.92
C ALA A 290 -25.80 -2.94 19.80
N LEU A 291 -26.91 -2.66 19.11
CA LEU A 291 -28.02 -3.61 18.96
C LEU A 291 -27.68 -4.80 18.04
N GLY A 292 -26.80 -4.55 17.05
CA GLY A 292 -26.31 -5.60 16.16
C GLY A 292 -25.11 -6.37 16.71
N GLU A 293 -24.57 -5.99 17.88
CA GLU A 293 -23.31 -6.52 18.44
C GLU A 293 -22.17 -6.45 17.45
N TYR A 294 -22.15 -5.40 16.58
CA TYR A 294 -21.18 -5.30 15.50
C TYR A 294 -19.79 -4.93 16.02
N LYS A 295 -18.79 -5.55 15.43
CA LYS A 295 -17.37 -5.25 15.67
C LYS A 295 -16.84 -4.36 14.56
N ILE A 296 -16.27 -3.19 14.90
CA ILE A 296 -15.60 -2.30 13.95
C ILE A 296 -14.10 -2.40 14.18
N VAL A 297 -13.37 -2.78 13.12
CA VAL A 297 -11.92 -3.01 13.17
C VAL A 297 -11.21 -2.05 12.24
N GLY A 298 -10.32 -1.23 12.80
CA GLY A 298 -9.35 -0.44 12.03
C GLY A 298 -8.08 -1.24 11.76
N SER A 299 -7.47 -1.02 10.59
CA SER A 299 -6.19 -1.62 10.23
C SER A 299 -5.32 -0.63 9.47
N VAL A 300 -4.03 -0.58 9.82
CA VAL A 300 -3.02 0.22 9.13
C VAL A 300 -1.97 -0.71 8.55
N VAL A 301 -1.96 -0.81 7.23
CA VAL A 301 -1.06 -1.72 6.49
C VAL A 301 -0.97 -3.11 7.14
N GLY A 302 0.19 -3.71 7.23
CA GLY A 302 0.48 -4.94 7.96
C GLY A 302 1.85 -4.84 8.64
N ASP A 303 2.14 -5.76 9.53
CA ASP A 303 3.49 -5.94 10.09
C ASP A 303 4.38 -6.77 9.15
N ASN A 304 5.65 -6.99 9.53
CA ASN A 304 6.60 -7.73 8.70
C ASN A 304 6.14 -9.19 8.46
N ASP A 305 5.51 -9.82 9.47
CA ASP A 305 4.97 -11.17 9.30
C ASP A 305 3.80 -11.18 8.31
N ASP A 306 2.95 -10.15 8.35
CA ASP A 306 1.86 -9.98 7.38
C ASP A 306 2.40 -9.82 5.96
N LEU A 307 3.51 -9.05 5.77
CA LEU A 307 4.16 -8.87 4.48
C LEU A 307 4.75 -10.19 3.95
N ASP A 308 5.49 -10.93 4.77
CA ASP A 308 6.02 -12.23 4.37
C ASP A 308 4.89 -13.23 4.04
N LEU A 309 3.81 -13.19 4.80
CA LEU A 309 2.66 -14.09 4.58
C LEU A 309 1.87 -13.74 3.32
N VAL A 310 1.60 -12.45 3.07
CA VAL A 310 0.86 -12.05 1.86
C VAL A 310 1.64 -12.39 0.60
N LEU A 311 2.97 -12.21 0.59
CA LEU A 311 3.81 -12.59 -0.55
C LEU A 311 3.78 -14.11 -0.79
N LYS A 312 3.92 -14.92 0.27
CA LYS A 312 3.81 -16.39 0.17
C LYS A 312 2.42 -16.83 -0.29
N PHE A 313 1.37 -16.20 0.24
CA PHE A 313 -0.02 -16.52 -0.14
C PHE A 313 -0.29 -16.14 -1.59
N ALA A 314 0.12 -14.94 -2.00
CA ALA A 314 -0.03 -14.46 -3.38
C ALA A 314 0.74 -15.35 -4.38
N ALA A 315 1.95 -15.75 -4.06
CA ALA A 315 2.74 -16.69 -4.87
C ALA A 315 2.04 -18.04 -5.02
N LYS A 316 1.58 -18.62 -3.91
CA LYS A 316 0.92 -19.94 -3.87
C LYS A 316 -0.36 -19.98 -4.70
N TYR A 317 -1.19 -18.96 -4.57
CA TYR A 317 -2.51 -18.93 -5.21
C TYR A 317 -2.54 -18.09 -6.49
N LYS A 318 -1.39 -17.54 -6.93
CA LYS A 318 -1.25 -16.67 -8.11
C LYS A 318 -2.14 -15.43 -8.05
N ILE A 319 -2.25 -14.85 -6.86
CA ILE A 319 -3.01 -13.62 -6.62
C ILE A 319 -2.13 -12.44 -6.96
N PHE A 320 -2.46 -11.75 -8.05
CA PHE A 320 -1.67 -10.61 -8.51
C PHE A 320 -2.56 -9.39 -8.73
N PRO A 321 -2.09 -8.19 -8.37
CA PRO A 321 -2.80 -6.97 -8.74
C PRO A 321 -2.85 -6.82 -10.26
N LYS A 322 -3.96 -6.29 -10.76
CA LYS A 322 -4.03 -5.79 -12.13
C LYS A 322 -3.36 -4.41 -12.15
N VAL A 323 -2.31 -4.27 -12.95
CA VAL A 323 -1.50 -3.05 -13.00
C VAL A 323 -1.48 -2.45 -14.41
N GLU A 324 -1.53 -1.12 -14.47
CA GLU A 324 -1.21 -0.33 -15.64
C GLU A 324 0.24 0.15 -15.45
N LEU A 325 1.12 -0.17 -16.41
CA LEU A 325 2.53 0.21 -16.34
C LEU A 325 2.76 1.57 -16.98
N VAL A 326 3.60 2.37 -16.33
CA VAL A 326 4.05 3.68 -16.80
C VAL A 326 5.58 3.69 -16.76
N ASP A 327 6.22 4.33 -17.74
CA ASP A 327 7.65 4.52 -17.74
C ASP A 327 8.06 5.62 -16.74
N PHE A 328 9.27 5.54 -16.18
CA PHE A 328 9.78 6.51 -15.21
C PHE A 328 9.76 7.95 -15.74
N ASP A 329 10.09 8.12 -17.02
CA ASP A 329 10.11 9.44 -17.66
C ASP A 329 8.71 10.08 -17.79
N ASP A 330 7.67 9.30 -17.65
CA ASP A 330 6.25 9.69 -17.66
C ASP A 330 5.60 9.65 -16.27
N PHE A 331 6.38 9.61 -15.20
CA PHE A 331 5.90 9.49 -13.81
C PHE A 331 4.73 10.42 -13.47
N PRO A 332 4.76 11.72 -13.81
CA PRO A 332 3.64 12.63 -13.55
C PRO A 332 2.32 12.20 -14.22
N LYS A 333 2.39 11.57 -15.39
CA LYS A 333 1.20 10.99 -16.05
C LYS A 333 0.63 9.82 -15.24
N GLY A 334 1.50 8.98 -14.67
CA GLY A 334 1.10 7.89 -13.79
C GLY A 334 0.35 8.38 -12.54
N ILE A 335 0.83 9.47 -11.95
CA ILE A 335 0.17 10.11 -10.80
C ILE A 335 -1.21 10.64 -11.21
N ASN A 336 -1.30 11.39 -12.31
CA ASN A 336 -2.57 11.88 -12.83
C ASN A 336 -3.55 10.72 -13.14
N ARG A 337 -3.04 9.64 -13.73
CA ARG A 337 -3.82 8.43 -14.01
C ARG A 337 -4.45 7.86 -12.75
N MET A 338 -3.66 7.77 -11.66
CA MET A 338 -4.12 7.26 -10.37
C MET A 338 -5.15 8.19 -9.73
N GLU A 339 -4.91 9.51 -9.73
CA GLU A 339 -5.75 10.48 -9.01
C GLU A 339 -7.08 10.76 -9.72
N ASN A 340 -7.05 10.92 -11.05
CA ASN A 340 -8.14 11.53 -11.81
C ASN A 340 -8.87 10.57 -12.76
N GLU A 341 -8.27 9.44 -13.15
CA GLU A 341 -8.77 8.65 -14.27
C GLU A 341 -9.25 7.23 -13.90
N ARG A 342 -9.21 6.84 -12.62
CA ARG A 342 -9.69 5.54 -12.11
C ARG A 342 -9.11 4.34 -12.84
N PRO A 343 -7.81 4.04 -12.66
CA PRO A 343 -7.13 2.90 -13.31
C PRO A 343 -7.77 1.56 -12.97
N ARG A 344 -7.52 0.54 -13.79
CA ARG A 344 -7.96 -0.85 -13.56
C ARG A 344 -6.78 -1.78 -13.26
N TYR A 345 -6.29 -1.86 -11.99
CA TYR A 345 -6.79 -1.17 -10.78
C TYR A 345 -5.67 -0.39 -10.10
N ARG A 346 -4.42 -0.70 -10.39
CA ARG A 346 -3.23 -0.08 -9.80
C ARG A 346 -2.36 0.52 -10.90
N VAL A 347 -1.56 1.51 -10.53
CA VAL A 347 -0.51 2.05 -11.40
C VAL A 347 0.83 1.66 -10.82
N SER A 348 1.72 1.10 -11.64
CA SER A 348 3.11 0.83 -11.29
C SER A 348 4.02 1.51 -12.30
N VAL A 349 5.12 2.04 -11.81
CA VAL A 349 6.15 2.70 -12.63
C VAL A 349 7.33 1.78 -12.77
N LYS A 350 7.81 1.59 -14.01
CA LYS A 350 9.08 0.95 -14.30
C LYS A 350 10.20 1.95 -14.08
N CYS A 351 11.00 1.77 -13.03
CA CYS A 351 11.99 2.73 -12.55
C CYS A 351 13.29 2.74 -13.38
N GLN A 352 13.15 2.82 -14.71
CA GLN A 352 14.26 2.94 -15.67
C GLN A 352 14.02 4.18 -16.52
N SER A 353 14.94 5.13 -16.48
CA SER A 353 14.84 6.34 -17.30
C SER A 353 15.54 6.14 -18.64
N THR A 354 14.84 6.46 -19.72
CA THR A 354 15.46 6.54 -21.07
C THR A 354 16.13 7.87 -21.31
N LYS A 355 15.66 8.94 -20.64
CA LYS A 355 16.26 10.28 -20.72
C LYS A 355 17.59 10.38 -19.97
N TYR A 356 17.73 9.60 -18.90
CA TYR A 356 18.90 9.61 -18.02
C TYR A 356 19.45 8.20 -17.79
N PRO A 357 19.95 7.52 -18.84
CA PRO A 357 20.33 6.11 -18.78
C PRO A 357 21.45 5.79 -17.79
N LYS A 358 22.23 6.78 -17.35
CA LYS A 358 23.26 6.59 -16.31
C LYS A 358 22.68 6.09 -14.98
N PHE A 359 21.42 6.37 -14.67
CA PHE A 359 20.75 5.91 -13.45
C PHE A 359 20.14 4.50 -13.56
N ASN A 360 20.35 3.83 -14.68
CA ASN A 360 19.88 2.46 -14.89
C ASN A 360 20.93 1.40 -14.54
N GLN A 361 22.07 1.81 -13.98
CA GLN A 361 23.18 0.91 -13.61
C GLN A 361 23.05 0.39 -12.19
#